data_2a9663a915792874c4c28c3106fe0c27
#
_entry.id   2a9663a915792874c4c28c3106fe0c27
#
_cell.length_a   1.000
_cell.length_b   1.000
_cell.length_c   1.000
_cell.angle_alpha   90.00
_cell.angle_beta   90.00
_cell.angle_gamma   90.00
#
_symmetry.space_group_name_H-M   'P 1'
#
loop_
_entity.id
_entity.type
_entity.pdbx_description
1 polymer ?
#
loop_
_entity_poly.entity_id
_entity_poly.type
_entity_poly.pdbx_seq_one_letter_code
_entity_poly.pdbx_strand_id
1 'polypeptide(L)'
;LALLHGQLHPGSREPFRFKWADIAHTGMGTKDFIVPDSFDFRQSRSFRVGQTWGAASYLQIMASELSDKLLLEILELDAELTVTMHIQTVDQVKAIKTVKGKISDIDKMKVEEQRKATRAGYDPDILPPDLVTFSKDAAELLADLQSRNERMFLLTFLIVNTAPTRERLENDIFTVNGIAQKYNCAVKRLDWQQEQGYMSSLALGYNGIEIQRGMTTSSTAIFVPFMTRELRMDGPSLYYGMNALSHNVIMADRKKLKSANGLYLGSTGSGKSFAAKRELLNVFLAIPQDRIIVVDPMGEYAPLVERLGGQVIEIAPDSPNHISPMDVQMDMGGGDSPLSLKADFLLSLCELVVGGRDGLQPIEKTVIDRCVRQVYREMALGLETAKTPLLQDLYEELLRQPEPEAKRIATALELYCTGSLNLFNHPTNVNLNSRVVCFVLKGMGENLRKIAMHITNDFVTSAVGTNFKNGVATWCYFDEFHILLRDPLTASYFVTVWKMLRKQGCVPSALTQNVKDLLASREIENILDNTDFMILLSQAQSDRAILAKQIGISEHQLSYITQSNSGEGLLFYGSVTIPFVDRFPRGEIYDLLTTKPEDAANGKQAE
;
A
#
# COMPACT_ATOMS: atom_id res chain seq x y z
N LEU A 1 1.06 -4.45 33.58
CA LEU A 1 1.68 -3.62 34.62
C LEU A 1 2.26 -2.34 34.04
N ALA A 2 3.06 -2.39 32.98
CA ALA A 2 3.65 -1.20 32.36
C ALA A 2 2.60 -0.18 31.87
N LEU A 3 1.51 -0.67 31.24
CA LEU A 3 0.40 0.19 30.81
C LEU A 3 -0.28 0.89 31.98
N LEU A 4 -0.62 0.13 33.04
CA LEU A 4 -1.23 0.69 34.24
C LEU A 4 -0.30 1.68 34.95
N HIS A 5 1.00 1.36 35.03
CA HIS A 5 1.98 2.28 35.59
C HIS A 5 2.01 3.60 34.79
N GLY A 6 2.05 3.54 33.45
CA GLY A 6 2.02 4.75 32.63
C GLY A 6 0.76 5.59 32.81
N GLN A 7 -0.42 4.96 32.97
CA GLN A 7 -1.67 5.66 33.24
C GLN A 7 -1.72 6.28 34.65
N LEU A 8 -1.08 5.64 35.63
CA LEU A 8 -1.03 6.10 37.02
C LEU A 8 0.10 7.10 37.30
N HIS A 9 1.10 7.19 36.42
CA HIS A 9 2.20 8.14 36.51
C HIS A 9 2.25 9.02 35.25
N PRO A 10 1.22 9.85 34.99
CA PRO A 10 1.20 10.73 33.83
C PRO A 10 2.38 11.71 33.90
N GLY A 11 3.00 11.95 32.74
CA GLY A 11 4.20 12.80 32.63
C GLY A 11 5.52 12.12 32.96
N SER A 12 5.52 10.86 33.45
CA SER A 12 6.76 10.11 33.66
C SER A 12 7.30 9.59 32.33
N ARG A 13 8.56 9.95 32.01
CA ARG A 13 9.29 9.42 30.85
C ARG A 13 10.14 8.18 31.17
N GLU A 14 10.18 7.76 32.43
CA GLU A 14 10.94 6.61 32.84
C GLU A 14 10.24 5.31 32.47
N PRO A 15 10.92 4.35 31.80
CA PRO A 15 10.33 3.06 31.49
C PRO A 15 10.08 2.27 32.77
N PHE A 16 8.90 1.71 32.92
CA PHE A 16 8.56 0.84 34.04
C PHE A 16 9.48 -0.38 34.05
N ARG A 17 10.30 -0.50 35.10
CA ARG A 17 11.21 -1.64 35.32
C ARG A 17 10.76 -2.41 36.55
N PHE A 18 10.47 -3.68 36.35
CA PHE A 18 10.00 -4.57 37.39
C PHE A 18 10.77 -5.90 37.36
N LYS A 19 11.32 -6.30 38.50
CA LYS A 19 11.97 -7.61 38.69
C LYS A 19 11.25 -8.37 39.77
N TRP A 20 10.86 -9.62 39.54
CA TRP A 20 10.18 -10.48 40.52
C TRP A 20 11.02 -10.69 41.78
N ALA A 21 12.34 -10.65 41.68
CA ALA A 21 13.23 -10.72 42.84
C ALA A 21 13.00 -9.59 43.83
N ASP A 22 12.61 -8.40 43.37
CA ASP A 22 12.40 -7.24 44.24
C ASP A 22 11.19 -7.46 45.18
N ILE A 23 10.15 -8.16 44.71
CA ILE A 23 9.00 -8.53 45.56
C ILE A 23 9.42 -9.51 46.66
N ALA A 24 10.21 -10.54 46.32
CA ALA A 24 10.61 -11.57 47.27
C ALA A 24 11.50 -11.02 48.41
N HIS A 25 12.28 -9.97 48.14
CA HIS A 25 13.21 -9.41 49.12
C HIS A 25 12.69 -8.22 49.91
N THR A 26 11.72 -7.46 49.36
CA THR A 26 11.22 -6.23 49.98
C THR A 26 9.93 -6.42 50.76
N GLY A 27 9.20 -7.53 50.57
CA GLY A 27 7.85 -7.75 51.12
C GLY A 27 6.78 -6.85 50.49
N MET A 28 7.11 -6.07 49.46
CA MET A 28 6.17 -5.22 48.71
C MET A 28 5.33 -6.08 47.76
N GLY A 29 4.07 -5.71 47.56
CA GLY A 29 3.21 -6.32 46.53
C GLY A 29 3.34 -5.63 45.18
N THR A 30 2.82 -6.25 44.11
CA THR A 30 2.84 -5.66 42.77
C THR A 30 2.19 -4.28 42.67
N LYS A 31 1.17 -4.03 43.50
CA LYS A 31 0.47 -2.73 43.58
C LYS A 31 1.39 -1.60 44.08
N ASP A 32 2.31 -1.91 44.99
CA ASP A 32 3.19 -0.92 45.60
C ASP A 32 4.19 -0.32 44.58
N PHE A 33 4.44 -1.03 43.48
CA PHE A 33 5.26 -0.55 42.34
C PHE A 33 4.50 0.24 41.28
N ILE A 34 3.16 0.22 41.34
CA ILE A 34 2.29 0.81 40.33
C ILE A 34 1.59 2.06 40.83
N VAL A 35 1.27 2.11 42.13
CA VAL A 35 0.49 3.20 42.72
C VAL A 35 1.32 4.48 42.77
N PRO A 36 0.76 5.64 42.38
CA PRO A 36 1.44 6.93 42.49
C PRO A 36 1.50 7.38 43.97
N ASP A 37 2.39 8.34 44.24
CA ASP A 37 2.66 8.85 45.59
C ASP A 37 1.41 9.46 46.27
N SER A 38 0.55 10.08 45.49
CA SER A 38 -0.66 10.72 46.03
C SER A 38 -1.77 10.93 45.00
N PHE A 39 -3.01 10.92 45.47
CA PHE A 39 -4.21 11.35 44.77
C PHE A 39 -4.88 12.52 45.48
N ASP A 40 -5.37 13.50 44.76
CA ASP A 40 -6.17 14.61 45.28
C ASP A 40 -7.40 14.88 44.41
N PHE A 41 -8.58 14.48 44.87
CA PHE A 41 -9.88 14.66 44.16
C PHE A 41 -10.79 15.70 44.87
N ARG A 42 -10.23 16.60 45.70
CA ARG A 42 -11.03 17.61 46.42
C ARG A 42 -11.65 18.68 45.51
N GLN A 43 -11.15 18.85 44.31
CA GLN A 43 -11.71 19.83 43.36
C GLN A 43 -12.82 19.20 42.52
N SER A 44 -13.92 19.96 42.31
CA SER A 44 -15.08 19.47 41.57
C SER A 44 -14.81 19.15 40.08
N ARG A 45 -13.84 19.84 39.47
CA ARG A 45 -13.62 19.82 38.00
C ARG A 45 -12.23 19.38 37.59
N SER A 46 -11.37 19.06 38.52
CA SER A 46 -10.00 18.60 38.27
C SER A 46 -9.50 17.76 39.43
N PHE A 47 -8.42 17.04 39.19
CA PHE A 47 -7.75 16.23 40.22
C PHE A 47 -6.23 16.37 40.07
N ARG A 48 -5.49 15.80 41.01
CA ARG A 48 -4.04 15.67 40.94
C ARG A 48 -3.62 14.24 41.22
N VAL A 49 -2.62 13.80 40.45
CA VAL A 49 -1.92 12.53 40.65
C VAL A 49 -0.43 12.86 40.78
N GLY A 50 0.12 12.71 41.97
CA GLY A 50 1.44 13.24 42.29
C GLY A 50 1.51 14.74 42.09
N GLN A 51 2.39 15.17 41.17
CA GLN A 51 2.55 16.59 40.79
C GLN A 51 1.74 16.98 39.57
N THR A 52 1.12 16.03 38.87
CA THR A 52 0.43 16.26 37.60
C THR A 52 -1.04 16.61 37.83
N TRP A 53 -1.51 17.63 37.10
CA TRP A 53 -2.93 18.00 37.09
C TRP A 53 -3.68 17.14 36.08
N GLY A 54 -4.91 16.75 36.41
CA GLY A 54 -5.77 15.98 35.54
C GLY A 54 -7.23 16.43 35.58
N ALA A 55 -7.96 16.15 34.50
CA ALA A 55 -9.40 16.33 34.45
C ALA A 55 -10.06 15.24 33.61
N ALA A 56 -11.09 14.61 34.17
CA ALA A 56 -11.94 13.64 33.51
C ALA A 56 -13.15 14.34 32.86
N SER A 57 -13.39 14.02 31.61
CA SER A 57 -14.49 14.56 30.81
C SER A 57 -15.17 13.42 30.03
N TYR A 58 -16.38 13.63 29.56
CA TYR A 58 -17.05 12.73 28.65
C TYR A 58 -17.38 13.42 27.33
N LEU A 59 -17.44 12.66 26.25
CA LEU A 59 -17.86 13.15 24.94
C LEU A 59 -19.39 13.08 24.85
N GLN A 60 -20.03 14.23 24.77
CA GLN A 60 -21.45 14.35 24.45
C GLN A 60 -21.60 14.39 22.93
N ILE A 61 -22.17 13.35 22.36
CA ILE A 61 -22.39 13.21 20.91
C ILE A 61 -23.78 13.75 20.60
N MET A 62 -23.88 14.81 19.81
CA MET A 62 -25.14 15.41 19.35
C MET A 62 -25.37 15.13 17.86
N ALA A 63 -24.35 14.73 17.13
CA ALA A 63 -24.41 14.40 15.72
C ALA A 63 -25.32 13.18 15.47
N SER A 64 -26.07 13.20 14.37
CA SER A 64 -26.79 12.03 13.85
C SER A 64 -25.83 11.05 13.17
N GLU A 65 -24.84 11.59 12.44
CA GLU A 65 -23.77 10.84 11.82
C GLU A 65 -22.43 11.28 12.38
N LEU A 66 -21.54 10.33 12.65
CA LEU A 66 -20.20 10.56 13.14
C LEU A 66 -19.17 10.30 12.05
N SER A 67 -18.03 10.97 12.16
CA SER A 67 -16.86 10.73 11.32
C SER A 67 -15.74 10.13 12.16
N ASP A 68 -15.02 9.17 11.58
CA ASP A 68 -13.79 8.61 12.14
C ASP A 68 -12.68 9.65 12.38
N LYS A 69 -12.74 10.78 11.66
CA LYS A 69 -11.84 11.93 11.82
C LYS A 69 -11.89 12.55 13.21
N LEU A 70 -13.02 12.47 13.92
CA LEU A 70 -13.14 13.00 15.28
C LEU A 70 -12.09 12.39 16.21
N LEU A 71 -12.02 11.06 16.26
CA LEU A 71 -11.08 10.36 17.13
C LEU A 71 -9.64 10.59 16.68
N LEU A 72 -9.40 10.62 15.36
CA LEU A 72 -8.08 10.90 14.78
C LEU A 72 -7.56 12.26 15.20
N GLU A 73 -8.31 13.34 14.97
CA GLU A 73 -7.90 14.69 15.33
C GLU A 73 -7.66 14.85 16.85
N ILE A 74 -8.43 14.14 17.69
CA ILE A 74 -8.20 14.14 19.15
C ILE A 74 -6.89 13.43 19.51
N LEU A 75 -6.60 12.29 18.87
CA LEU A 75 -5.41 11.48 19.18
C LEU A 75 -4.11 12.07 18.58
N GLU A 76 -4.22 12.94 17.57
CA GLU A 76 -3.07 13.64 16.95
C GLU A 76 -2.65 14.91 17.71
N LEU A 77 -3.38 15.31 18.75
CA LEU A 77 -3.01 16.48 19.55
C LEU A 77 -1.69 16.27 20.28
N ASP A 78 -0.87 17.32 20.33
CA ASP A 78 0.32 17.41 21.19
C ASP A 78 -0.11 17.70 22.66
N ALA A 79 -0.86 16.76 23.23
CA ALA A 79 -1.37 16.80 24.59
C ALA A 79 -1.35 15.41 25.24
N GLU A 80 -1.10 15.36 26.54
CA GLU A 80 -1.22 14.11 27.28
C GLU A 80 -2.70 13.84 27.55
N LEU A 81 -3.25 12.82 26.87
CA LEU A 81 -4.65 12.44 27.06
C LEU A 81 -4.83 10.91 26.99
N THR A 82 -5.84 10.43 27.69
CA THR A 82 -6.30 9.05 27.64
C THR A 82 -7.75 9.03 27.18
N VAL A 83 -8.03 8.33 26.09
CA VAL A 83 -9.39 8.07 25.61
C VAL A 83 -9.80 6.66 26.02
N THR A 84 -10.93 6.55 26.69
CA THR A 84 -11.47 5.26 27.13
C THR A 84 -12.92 5.12 26.70
N MET A 85 -13.23 4.01 26.07
CA MET A 85 -14.58 3.67 25.62
C MET A 85 -15.07 2.43 26.37
N HIS A 86 -16.18 2.58 27.09
CA HIS A 86 -16.90 1.45 27.65
C HIS A 86 -18.08 1.12 26.74
N ILE A 87 -18.06 -0.06 26.16
CA ILE A 87 -19.09 -0.52 25.22
C ILE A 87 -19.81 -1.69 25.87
N GLN A 88 -21.08 -1.47 26.21
CA GLN A 88 -21.93 -2.49 26.79
C GLN A 88 -22.95 -2.99 25.77
N THR A 89 -23.03 -4.28 25.58
CA THR A 89 -24.02 -4.90 24.69
C THR A 89 -25.42 -4.83 25.31
N VAL A 90 -26.43 -4.56 24.49
CA VAL A 90 -27.83 -4.61 24.87
C VAL A 90 -28.48 -5.82 24.19
N ASP A 91 -29.28 -6.58 24.97
CA ASP A 91 -30.07 -7.66 24.39
C ASP A 91 -31.00 -7.15 23.29
N GLN A 92 -31.03 -7.84 22.15
CA GLN A 92 -31.75 -7.38 20.95
C GLN A 92 -33.25 -7.18 21.20
N VAL A 93 -33.87 -8.09 21.96
CA VAL A 93 -35.31 -8.01 22.23
C VAL A 93 -35.59 -6.80 23.14
N LYS A 94 -34.70 -6.58 24.13
CA LYS A 94 -34.78 -5.42 25.05
C LYS A 94 -34.54 -4.11 24.29
N ALA A 95 -33.56 -4.06 23.37
CA ALA A 95 -33.29 -2.89 22.53
C ALA A 95 -34.51 -2.51 21.70
N ILE A 96 -35.05 -3.46 20.94
CA ILE A 96 -36.27 -3.26 20.12
C ILE A 96 -37.46 -2.79 20.96
N LYS A 97 -37.66 -3.39 22.13
CA LYS A 97 -38.76 -2.99 23.06
C LYS A 97 -38.54 -1.56 23.55
N THR A 98 -37.34 -1.18 23.91
CA THR A 98 -37.00 0.18 24.38
C THR A 98 -37.26 1.22 23.28
N VAL A 99 -36.81 0.96 22.03
CA VAL A 99 -37.03 1.87 20.90
C VAL A 99 -38.53 2.00 20.58
N LYS A 100 -39.28 0.88 20.56
CA LYS A 100 -40.74 0.91 20.38
C LYS A 100 -41.45 1.72 21.47
N GLY A 101 -40.98 1.62 22.74
CA GLY A 101 -41.48 2.45 23.82
C GLY A 101 -41.26 3.94 23.58
N LYS A 102 -40.06 4.32 23.12
CA LYS A 102 -39.73 5.71 22.78
C LYS A 102 -40.54 6.25 21.59
N ILE A 103 -40.77 5.44 20.56
CA ILE A 103 -41.64 5.80 19.44
C ILE A 103 -43.07 6.10 19.95
N SER A 104 -43.61 5.23 20.84
CA SER A 104 -44.94 5.46 21.41
C SER A 104 -44.99 6.75 22.26
N ASP A 105 -43.92 7.10 22.98
CA ASP A 105 -43.87 8.36 23.72
C ASP A 105 -43.80 9.58 22.78
N ILE A 106 -43.03 9.50 21.69
CA ILE A 106 -42.98 10.54 20.64
C ILE A 106 -44.36 10.72 20.00
N ASP A 107 -45.08 9.63 19.68
CA ASP A 107 -46.42 9.69 19.12
C ASP A 107 -47.42 10.34 20.08
N LYS A 108 -47.31 10.09 21.39
CA LYS A 108 -48.11 10.81 22.40
C LYS A 108 -47.80 12.32 22.39
N MET A 109 -46.52 12.69 22.31
CA MET A 109 -46.11 14.09 22.20
C MET A 109 -46.70 14.77 20.93
N LYS A 110 -46.67 14.06 19.80
CA LYS A 110 -47.29 14.55 18.56
C LYS A 110 -48.80 14.84 18.73
N VAL A 111 -49.51 13.89 19.35
CA VAL A 111 -50.95 14.06 19.63
C VAL A 111 -51.22 15.24 20.57
N GLU A 112 -50.35 15.44 21.57
CA GLU A 112 -50.46 16.59 22.47
C GLU A 112 -50.25 17.93 21.76
N GLU A 113 -49.21 18.02 20.90
CA GLU A 113 -48.93 19.22 20.11
C GLU A 113 -50.05 19.50 19.08
N GLN A 114 -50.60 18.48 18.43
CA GLN A 114 -51.76 18.62 17.53
C GLN A 114 -53.00 19.15 18.29
N ARG A 115 -53.26 18.66 19.51
CA ARG A 115 -54.34 19.16 20.35
C ARG A 115 -54.13 20.62 20.78
N LYS A 116 -52.89 21.00 21.09
CA LYS A 116 -52.52 22.39 21.40
C LYS A 116 -52.72 23.31 20.22
N ALA A 117 -52.27 22.90 19.02
CA ALA A 117 -52.44 23.63 17.79
C ALA A 117 -53.93 23.86 17.45
N THR A 118 -54.74 22.81 17.54
CA THR A 118 -56.20 22.89 17.33
C THR A 118 -56.87 23.86 18.30
N ARG A 119 -56.49 23.84 19.60
CA ARG A 119 -57.04 24.79 20.61
C ARG A 119 -56.58 26.24 20.36
N ALA A 120 -55.43 26.43 19.76
CA ALA A 120 -54.88 27.75 19.46
C ALA A 120 -55.31 28.26 18.06
N GLY A 121 -56.10 27.49 17.30
CA GLY A 121 -56.58 27.87 15.97
C GLY A 121 -55.53 27.72 14.85
N TYR A 122 -54.46 26.97 15.07
CA TYR A 122 -53.45 26.65 14.07
C TYR A 122 -53.72 25.29 13.42
N ASP A 123 -53.12 25.06 12.25
CA ASP A 123 -53.18 23.79 11.54
C ASP A 123 -52.51 22.67 12.37
N PRO A 124 -53.23 21.61 12.77
CA PRO A 124 -52.71 20.51 13.56
C PRO A 124 -51.65 19.66 12.86
N ASP A 125 -51.52 19.77 11.52
CA ASP A 125 -50.51 19.06 10.76
C ASP A 125 -49.11 19.74 10.80
N ILE A 126 -49.07 20.98 11.29
CA ILE A 126 -47.82 21.71 11.53
C ILE A 126 -47.25 21.31 12.88
N LEU A 127 -46.38 20.29 12.87
CA LEU A 127 -45.66 19.83 14.06
C LEU A 127 -44.30 20.55 14.22
N PRO A 128 -43.79 20.70 15.44
CA PRO A 128 -42.43 21.19 15.66
C PRO A 128 -41.43 20.37 14.85
N PRO A 129 -40.46 21.01 14.13
CA PRO A 129 -39.48 20.32 13.29
C PRO A 129 -38.70 19.23 14.04
N ASP A 130 -38.32 19.49 15.29
CA ASP A 130 -37.60 18.55 16.13
C ASP A 130 -38.36 17.26 16.36
N LEU A 131 -39.68 17.35 16.59
CA LEU A 131 -40.53 16.21 16.84
C LEU A 131 -40.72 15.33 15.59
N VAL A 132 -40.77 15.95 14.41
CA VAL A 132 -40.80 15.25 13.12
C VAL A 132 -39.50 14.50 12.89
N THR A 133 -38.35 15.16 13.14
CA THR A 133 -37.01 14.56 13.00
C THR A 133 -36.83 13.39 13.95
N PHE A 134 -37.11 13.57 15.25
CA PHE A 134 -36.99 12.49 16.25
C PHE A 134 -37.87 11.28 15.93
N SER A 135 -39.05 11.51 15.37
CA SER A 135 -39.94 10.42 14.95
C SER A 135 -39.36 9.63 13.79
N LYS A 136 -38.79 10.32 12.81
CA LYS A 136 -38.13 9.70 11.65
C LYS A 136 -36.91 8.90 12.08
N ASP A 137 -36.02 9.49 12.87
CA ASP A 137 -34.80 8.85 13.36
C ASP A 137 -35.10 7.60 14.19
N ALA A 138 -36.14 7.67 15.05
CA ALA A 138 -36.55 6.52 15.86
C ALA A 138 -37.15 5.38 15.03
N ALA A 139 -37.86 5.71 13.95
CA ALA A 139 -38.41 4.71 13.02
C ALA A 139 -37.30 4.06 12.18
N GLU A 140 -36.32 4.83 11.71
CA GLU A 140 -35.14 4.32 11.01
C GLU A 140 -34.30 3.41 11.90
N LEU A 141 -34.03 3.83 13.14
CA LEU A 141 -33.33 3.00 14.12
C LEU A 141 -34.05 1.67 14.37
N LEU A 142 -35.38 1.70 14.48
CA LEU A 142 -36.16 0.47 14.64
C LEU A 142 -36.05 -0.45 13.43
N ALA A 143 -36.12 0.10 12.23
CA ALA A 143 -35.97 -0.64 10.99
C ALA A 143 -34.57 -1.27 10.88
N ASP A 144 -33.52 -0.55 11.25
CA ASP A 144 -32.14 -1.03 11.26
C ASP A 144 -31.95 -2.19 12.26
N LEU A 145 -32.48 -2.06 13.46
CA LEU A 145 -32.44 -3.12 14.47
C LEU A 145 -33.22 -4.38 14.07
N GLN A 146 -34.27 -4.25 13.22
CA GLN A 146 -35.11 -5.37 12.80
C GLN A 146 -34.65 -6.03 11.51
N SER A 147 -34.06 -5.28 10.56
CA SER A 147 -33.86 -5.74 9.19
C SER A 147 -32.39 -5.80 8.73
N ARG A 148 -31.48 -5.02 9.35
CA ARG A 148 -30.10 -4.87 8.85
C ARG A 148 -29.04 -5.58 9.69
N ASN A 149 -29.40 -6.50 10.55
CA ASN A 149 -28.46 -7.17 11.47
C ASN A 149 -27.67 -6.23 12.40
N GLU A 150 -28.17 -4.98 12.57
CA GLU A 150 -27.63 -4.01 13.51
C GLU A 150 -27.97 -4.40 14.96
N ARG A 151 -27.03 -4.14 15.88
CA ARG A 151 -27.23 -4.33 17.31
C ARG A 151 -27.10 -2.99 18.02
N MET A 152 -27.69 -2.89 19.20
CA MET A 152 -27.60 -1.72 20.05
C MET A 152 -26.54 -1.92 21.13
N PHE A 153 -25.73 -0.88 21.31
CA PHE A 153 -24.72 -0.78 22.37
C PHE A 153 -24.97 0.47 23.20
N LEU A 154 -24.59 0.42 24.47
CA LEU A 154 -24.49 1.60 25.33
C LEU A 154 -23.02 1.99 25.42
N LEU A 155 -22.71 3.20 25.00
CA LEU A 155 -21.34 3.74 24.93
C LEU A 155 -21.16 4.83 25.99
N THR A 156 -20.13 4.68 26.84
CA THR A 156 -19.54 5.75 27.64
C THR A 156 -18.20 6.11 27.02
N PHE A 157 -18.05 7.34 26.57
CA PHE A 157 -16.81 7.83 25.96
C PHE A 157 -16.14 8.83 26.89
N LEU A 158 -15.02 8.46 27.50
CA LEU A 158 -14.27 9.27 28.46
C LEU A 158 -12.99 9.81 27.84
N ILE A 159 -12.66 11.04 28.20
CA ILE A 159 -11.39 11.69 27.86
C ILE A 159 -10.79 12.22 29.16
N VAL A 160 -9.62 11.73 29.51
CA VAL A 160 -8.84 12.23 30.64
C VAL A 160 -7.63 12.96 30.10
N ASN A 161 -7.59 14.25 30.32
CA ASN A 161 -6.43 15.10 30.02
C ASN A 161 -5.55 15.20 31.26
N THR A 162 -4.23 15.17 31.06
CA THR A 162 -3.23 15.42 32.11
C THR A 162 -2.21 16.45 31.65
N ALA A 163 -1.71 17.27 32.58
CA ALA A 163 -0.71 18.29 32.27
C ALA A 163 0.11 18.67 33.51
N PRO A 164 1.35 19.16 33.34
CA PRO A 164 2.20 19.58 34.46
C PRO A 164 1.66 20.83 35.17
N THR A 165 0.89 21.67 34.48
CA THR A 165 0.30 22.89 35.05
C THR A 165 -1.20 22.93 34.79
N ARG A 166 -1.92 23.63 35.66
CA ARG A 166 -3.37 23.83 35.51
C ARG A 166 -3.71 24.62 34.24
N GLU A 167 -2.92 25.61 33.91
CA GLU A 167 -3.14 26.44 32.72
C GLU A 167 -3.03 25.60 31.43
N ARG A 168 -2.00 24.76 31.33
CA ARG A 168 -1.84 23.83 30.20
C ARG A 168 -3.02 22.88 30.10
N LEU A 169 -3.47 22.31 31.23
CA LEU A 169 -4.63 21.43 31.28
C LEU A 169 -5.90 22.09 30.73
N GLU A 170 -6.17 23.35 31.12
CA GLU A 170 -7.33 24.09 30.62
C GLU A 170 -7.25 24.33 29.10
N ASN A 171 -6.07 24.70 28.59
CA ASN A 171 -5.83 24.91 27.17
C ASN A 171 -6.01 23.62 26.37
N ASP A 172 -5.49 22.49 26.85
CA ASP A 172 -5.61 21.19 26.19
C ASP A 172 -7.09 20.76 26.11
N ILE A 173 -7.85 20.92 27.19
CA ILE A 173 -9.29 20.61 27.20
C ILE A 173 -10.07 21.55 26.27
N PHE A 174 -9.72 22.83 26.22
CA PHE A 174 -10.34 23.79 25.30
C PHE A 174 -10.10 23.36 23.84
N THR A 175 -8.89 22.93 23.51
CA THR A 175 -8.53 22.46 22.17
C THR A 175 -9.30 21.20 21.78
N VAL A 176 -9.35 20.19 22.69
CA VAL A 176 -10.13 18.96 22.48
C VAL A 176 -11.62 19.27 22.25
N ASN A 177 -12.19 20.21 23.05
CA ASN A 177 -13.58 20.62 22.85
C ASN A 177 -13.78 21.35 21.52
N GLY A 178 -12.83 22.16 21.09
CA GLY A 178 -12.85 22.82 19.76
C GLY A 178 -12.90 21.80 18.61
N ILE A 179 -12.15 20.71 18.70
CA ILE A 179 -12.22 19.60 17.74
C ILE A 179 -13.59 18.92 17.80
N ALA A 180 -14.08 18.59 18.99
CA ALA A 180 -15.38 17.95 19.15
C ALA A 180 -16.52 18.76 18.51
N GLN A 181 -16.49 20.09 18.65
CA GLN A 181 -17.49 21.01 18.10
C GLN A 181 -17.55 20.98 16.56
N LYS A 182 -16.42 20.78 15.87
CA LYS A 182 -16.39 20.62 14.39
C LYS A 182 -17.27 19.43 13.94
N TYR A 183 -17.40 18.43 14.78
CA TYR A 183 -18.13 17.20 14.49
C TYR A 183 -19.48 17.12 15.23
N ASN A 184 -20.07 18.25 15.60
CA ASN A 184 -21.32 18.30 16.34
C ASN A 184 -21.31 17.48 17.64
N CYS A 185 -20.19 17.52 18.33
CA CYS A 185 -19.97 16.91 19.65
C CYS A 185 -19.53 17.97 20.65
N ALA A 186 -19.58 17.68 21.94
CA ALA A 186 -19.06 18.55 22.98
C ALA A 186 -18.34 17.74 24.05
N VAL A 187 -17.21 18.27 24.54
CA VAL A 187 -16.51 17.68 25.69
C VAL A 187 -17.04 18.32 26.96
N LYS A 188 -17.65 17.53 27.83
CA LYS A 188 -18.22 17.97 29.12
C LYS A 188 -17.43 17.39 30.26
N ARG A 189 -17.03 18.24 31.21
CA ARG A 189 -16.38 17.75 32.44
C ARG A 189 -17.32 16.97 33.32
N LEU A 190 -16.78 16.00 34.03
CA LEU A 190 -17.49 15.22 35.05
C LEU A 190 -17.43 15.99 36.38
N ASP A 191 -18.31 17.00 36.52
CA ASP A 191 -18.36 17.81 37.72
C ASP A 191 -18.72 16.95 38.93
N TRP A 192 -17.90 17.00 40.01
CA TRP A 192 -18.01 16.17 41.23
C TRP A 192 -17.84 14.65 41.01
N GLN A 193 -17.47 14.20 39.83
CA GLN A 193 -17.25 12.79 39.46
C GLN A 193 -15.83 12.56 38.89
N GLN A 194 -14.87 13.37 39.31
CA GLN A 194 -13.50 13.32 38.77
C GLN A 194 -12.80 12.01 39.17
N GLU A 195 -12.99 11.52 40.39
CA GLU A 195 -12.48 10.24 40.86
C GLU A 195 -13.07 9.07 40.07
N GLN A 196 -14.42 9.01 39.97
CA GLN A 196 -15.11 7.98 39.19
C GLN A 196 -14.68 8.00 37.70
N GLY A 197 -14.56 9.19 37.11
CA GLY A 197 -14.11 9.36 35.76
C GLY A 197 -12.68 8.86 35.53
N TYR A 198 -11.76 9.24 36.43
CA TYR A 198 -10.36 8.79 36.35
C TYR A 198 -10.26 7.26 36.56
N MET A 199 -10.92 6.70 37.58
CA MET A 199 -10.91 5.25 37.82
C MET A 199 -11.53 4.46 36.66
N SER A 200 -12.56 5.01 36.01
CA SER A 200 -13.16 4.41 34.81
C SER A 200 -12.28 4.52 33.58
N SER A 201 -11.31 5.43 33.57
CA SER A 201 -10.37 5.57 32.45
C SER A 201 -9.22 4.57 32.49
N LEU A 202 -8.97 3.94 33.63
CA LEU A 202 -7.91 2.95 33.78
C LEU A 202 -8.28 1.64 33.06
N ALA A 203 -7.28 0.92 32.53
CA ALA A 203 -7.46 -0.34 31.80
C ALA A 203 -7.83 -1.52 32.74
N LEU A 204 -8.83 -1.31 33.65
CA LEU A 204 -9.29 -2.28 34.63
C LEU A 204 -10.68 -2.88 34.31
N GLY A 205 -11.32 -2.45 33.22
CA GLY A 205 -12.67 -2.89 32.86
C GLY A 205 -13.80 -2.37 33.76
N TYR A 206 -13.50 -1.40 34.63
CA TYR A 206 -14.48 -0.78 35.53
C TYR A 206 -15.07 0.48 34.90
N ASN A 207 -16.40 0.65 34.96
CA ASN A 207 -17.10 1.87 34.58
C ASN A 207 -18.02 2.32 35.72
N GLY A 208 -17.64 3.40 36.41
CA GLY A 208 -18.43 4.06 37.46
C GLY A 208 -19.26 5.23 36.96
N ILE A 209 -19.32 5.47 35.64
CA ILE A 209 -20.02 6.59 35.01
C ILE A 209 -21.31 6.08 34.36
N GLU A 210 -22.45 6.63 34.82
CA GLU A 210 -23.78 6.26 34.30
C GLU A 210 -24.16 6.97 32.97
N ILE A 211 -23.37 7.94 32.53
CA ILE A 211 -23.62 8.68 31.30
C ILE A 211 -23.33 7.76 30.11
N GLN A 212 -24.39 7.32 29.43
CA GLN A 212 -24.32 6.37 28.33
C GLN A 212 -25.14 6.88 27.14
N ARG A 213 -24.63 6.64 25.92
CA ARG A 213 -25.37 6.86 24.68
C ARG A 213 -25.66 5.52 23.99
N GLY A 214 -26.92 5.33 23.57
CA GLY A 214 -27.30 4.22 22.70
C GLY A 214 -26.77 4.44 21.28
N MET A 215 -26.08 3.46 20.74
CA MET A 215 -25.50 3.49 19.38
C MET A 215 -25.70 2.15 18.70
N THR A 216 -25.78 2.16 17.36
CA THR A 216 -25.84 0.94 16.53
C THR A 216 -24.45 0.36 16.31
N THR A 217 -24.37 -0.84 15.74
CA THR A 217 -23.10 -1.49 15.39
C THR A 217 -22.27 -0.60 14.48
N SER A 218 -22.85 -0.08 13.38
CA SER A 218 -22.18 0.78 12.42
C SER A 218 -21.68 2.08 13.05
N SER A 219 -22.50 2.74 13.85
CA SER A 219 -22.12 3.98 14.54
C SER A 219 -21.02 3.74 15.61
N THR A 220 -21.04 2.59 16.29
CA THR A 220 -20.01 2.25 17.27
C THR A 220 -18.69 1.87 16.61
N ALA A 221 -18.74 1.23 15.43
CA ALA A 221 -17.57 0.83 14.68
C ALA A 221 -16.71 2.02 14.21
N ILE A 222 -17.29 3.20 14.05
CA ILE A 222 -16.56 4.44 13.71
C ILE A 222 -15.47 4.78 14.73
N PHE A 223 -15.67 4.43 16.00
CA PHE A 223 -14.69 4.69 17.05
C PHE A 223 -13.61 3.61 17.18
N VAL A 224 -13.65 2.55 16.38
CA VAL A 224 -12.56 1.57 16.39
C VAL A 224 -11.34 2.21 15.73
N PRO A 225 -10.23 2.39 16.47
CA PRO A 225 -9.06 3.09 15.95
C PRO A 225 -8.26 2.20 15.00
N PHE A 226 -8.86 1.81 13.86
CA PHE A 226 -8.12 1.14 12.78
C PHE A 226 -7.17 2.07 12.01
N MET A 227 -6.94 3.25 12.53
CA MET A 227 -6.27 4.35 11.83
C MET A 227 -4.75 4.23 11.83
N THR A 228 -4.17 3.48 12.74
CA THR A 228 -2.74 3.23 12.78
C THR A 228 -2.47 1.74 12.62
N ARG A 229 -2.26 1.31 11.38
CA ARG A 229 -1.66 0.01 11.13
C ARG A 229 -0.16 0.17 11.17
N GLU A 230 0.49 -0.58 12.05
CA GLU A 230 1.94 -0.61 12.14
C GLU A 230 2.52 -1.76 11.33
N LEU A 231 3.61 -1.51 10.65
CA LEU A 231 4.36 -2.52 9.92
C LEU A 231 5.83 -2.45 10.35
N ARG A 232 6.16 -3.21 11.36
CA ARG A 232 7.52 -3.34 11.85
C ARG A 232 7.85 -4.81 12.01
N MET A 233 8.71 -5.30 11.13
CA MET A 233 9.16 -6.68 11.11
C MET A 233 10.60 -6.77 11.63
N ASP A 234 10.87 -7.80 12.41
CA ASP A 234 12.23 -8.15 12.84
C ASP A 234 12.93 -8.98 11.75
N GLY A 235 14.27 -8.96 11.77
CA GLY A 235 15.11 -9.69 10.83
C GLY A 235 15.52 -8.84 9.62
N PRO A 236 15.77 -9.44 8.44
CA PRO A 236 16.27 -8.75 7.25
C PRO A 236 15.17 -7.93 6.56
N SER A 237 14.51 -7.06 7.33
CA SER A 237 13.49 -6.16 6.82
C SER A 237 14.10 -4.88 6.25
N LEU A 238 13.44 -4.34 5.22
CA LEU A 238 13.84 -3.11 4.54
C LEU A 238 13.02 -1.92 5.06
N TYR A 239 13.63 -0.75 5.07
CA TYR A 239 12.96 0.49 5.41
C TYR A 239 12.15 1.03 4.21
N TYR A 240 10.89 1.40 4.45
CA TYR A 240 9.98 1.96 3.44
C TYR A 240 9.43 3.35 3.78
N GLY A 241 9.91 3.99 4.82
CA GLY A 241 9.46 5.31 5.25
C GLY A 241 8.97 5.33 6.69
N MET A 242 8.31 6.39 7.05
CA MET A 242 7.62 6.56 8.33
C MET A 242 6.10 6.52 8.09
N ASN A 243 5.37 5.91 8.98
CA ASN A 243 3.92 5.96 9.00
C ASN A 243 3.46 7.41 9.15
N ALA A 244 2.64 7.91 8.22
CA ALA A 244 2.19 9.31 8.23
C ALA A 244 1.31 9.66 9.45
N LEU A 245 0.72 8.66 10.11
CA LEU A 245 -0.16 8.84 11.26
C LEU A 245 0.57 8.70 12.59
N SER A 246 1.29 7.61 12.80
CA SER A 246 1.97 7.30 14.05
C SER A 246 3.40 7.81 14.12
N HIS A 247 3.97 8.25 12.99
CA HIS A 247 5.38 8.62 12.84
C HIS A 247 6.37 7.49 13.21
N ASN A 248 5.91 6.25 13.25
CA ASN A 248 6.74 5.09 13.47
C ASN A 248 7.40 4.64 12.16
N VAL A 249 8.57 4.00 12.29
CA VAL A 249 9.33 3.47 11.16
C VAL A 249 8.59 2.28 10.53
N ILE A 250 8.45 2.30 9.20
CA ILE A 250 7.92 1.17 8.44
C ILE A 250 9.08 0.27 8.02
N MET A 251 9.08 -0.96 8.52
CA MET A 251 10.07 -1.99 8.22
C MET A 251 9.38 -3.26 7.76
N ALA A 252 9.68 -3.74 6.55
CA ALA A 252 9.03 -4.90 5.97
C ALA A 252 9.99 -5.80 5.19
N ASP A 253 9.69 -7.10 5.19
CA ASP A 253 10.39 -8.10 4.39
C ASP A 253 9.43 -8.64 3.30
N ARG A 254 9.63 -8.21 2.06
CA ARG A 254 8.78 -8.62 0.93
C ARG A 254 8.81 -10.12 0.66
N LYS A 255 9.89 -10.81 1.03
CA LYS A 255 10.00 -12.27 0.86
C LYS A 255 9.02 -13.05 1.75
N LYS A 256 8.45 -12.42 2.79
CA LYS A 256 7.43 -13.01 3.66
C LYS A 256 6.01 -12.92 3.09
N LEU A 257 5.80 -12.15 2.03
CA LEU A 257 4.51 -12.08 1.35
C LEU A 257 4.21 -13.38 0.59
N LYS A 258 2.91 -13.67 0.39
CA LYS A 258 2.49 -14.79 -0.48
C LYS A 258 2.97 -14.57 -1.92
N SER A 259 2.96 -13.33 -2.36
CA SER A 259 3.57 -12.88 -3.61
C SER A 259 4.52 -11.72 -3.32
N ALA A 260 5.81 -11.92 -3.53
CA ALA A 260 6.81 -10.86 -3.39
C ALA A 260 6.75 -9.82 -4.53
N ASN A 261 5.89 -10.02 -5.52
CA ASN A 261 5.71 -9.12 -6.65
C ASN A 261 5.29 -7.73 -6.18
N GLY A 262 5.87 -6.69 -6.75
CA GLY A 262 5.66 -5.31 -6.36
C GLY A 262 5.32 -4.37 -7.52
N LEU A 263 4.50 -3.36 -7.24
CA LEU A 263 4.17 -2.27 -8.17
C LEU A 263 4.49 -0.93 -7.53
N TYR A 264 5.12 -0.06 -8.30
CA TYR A 264 5.37 1.34 -7.96
C TYR A 264 4.58 2.22 -8.93
N LEU A 265 3.52 2.84 -8.45
CA LEU A 265 2.61 3.64 -9.26
C LEU A 265 2.69 5.11 -8.83
N GLY A 266 2.88 6.01 -9.77
CA GLY A 266 2.93 7.44 -9.46
C GLY A 266 3.11 8.29 -10.72
N SER A 267 2.54 9.47 -10.72
CA SER A 267 2.72 10.46 -11.79
C SER A 267 4.18 10.90 -11.91
N THR A 268 4.51 11.54 -13.02
CA THR A 268 5.86 12.11 -13.22
C THR A 268 6.21 13.07 -12.08
N GLY A 269 7.41 12.92 -11.51
CA GLY A 269 7.90 13.74 -10.40
C GLY A 269 7.37 13.38 -9.02
N SER A 270 6.54 12.34 -8.87
CA SER A 270 6.02 11.87 -7.57
C SER A 270 7.07 11.17 -6.69
N GLY A 271 8.24 10.82 -7.23
CA GLY A 271 9.30 10.11 -6.51
C GLY A 271 9.34 8.59 -6.73
N LYS A 272 8.67 8.07 -7.76
CA LYS A 272 8.60 6.63 -8.08
C LYS A 272 10.00 6.00 -8.24
N SER A 273 10.82 6.52 -9.16
CA SER A 273 12.19 6.00 -9.39
C SER A 273 13.07 6.21 -8.15
N PHE A 274 12.87 7.28 -7.38
CA PHE A 274 13.55 7.51 -6.11
C PHE A 274 13.25 6.41 -5.09
N ALA A 275 11.97 6.07 -4.89
CA ALA A 275 11.54 5.03 -3.95
C ALA A 275 12.10 3.65 -4.35
N ALA A 276 12.09 3.30 -5.63
CA ALA A 276 12.65 2.05 -6.13
C ALA A 276 14.18 1.98 -5.99
N LYS A 277 14.91 3.07 -6.34
CA LYS A 277 16.36 3.16 -6.12
C LYS A 277 16.71 3.06 -4.64
N ARG A 278 15.87 3.62 -3.75
CA ARG A 278 16.06 3.50 -2.31
C ARG A 278 15.87 2.06 -1.82
N GLU A 279 14.84 1.35 -2.30
CA GLU A 279 14.70 -0.08 -2.00
C GLU A 279 15.91 -0.86 -2.50
N LEU A 280 16.36 -0.62 -3.74
CA LEU A 280 17.55 -1.23 -4.31
C LEU A 280 18.78 -1.04 -3.42
N LEU A 281 19.01 0.20 -2.96
CA LEU A 281 20.12 0.51 -2.06
C LEU A 281 19.98 -0.23 -0.72
N ASN A 282 18.78 -0.28 -0.15
CA ASN A 282 18.51 -1.01 1.08
C ASN A 282 18.75 -2.52 0.90
N VAL A 283 18.33 -3.12 -0.21
CA VAL A 283 18.62 -4.52 -0.56
C VAL A 283 20.11 -4.76 -0.68
N PHE A 284 20.82 -3.87 -1.35
CA PHE A 284 22.27 -3.96 -1.49
C PHE A 284 22.99 -3.97 -0.15
N LEU A 285 22.55 -3.14 0.80
CA LEU A 285 23.19 -3.01 2.12
C LEU A 285 22.76 -4.13 3.08
N ALA A 286 21.47 -4.47 3.13
CA ALA A 286 20.90 -5.35 4.14
C ALA A 286 20.92 -6.84 3.77
N ILE A 287 20.95 -7.17 2.46
CA ILE A 287 20.80 -8.57 1.99
C ILE A 287 21.94 -8.91 1.01
N PRO A 288 23.19 -9.05 1.49
CA PRO A 288 24.36 -9.17 0.62
C PRO A 288 24.39 -10.42 -0.27
N GLN A 289 23.63 -11.47 0.07
CA GLN A 289 23.55 -12.71 -0.71
C GLN A 289 22.66 -12.64 -1.94
N ASP A 290 21.77 -11.67 -2.01
CA ASP A 290 20.83 -11.55 -3.13
C ASP A 290 21.46 -10.81 -4.32
N ARG A 291 20.98 -11.10 -5.52
CA ARG A 291 21.33 -10.38 -6.74
C ARG A 291 20.27 -9.32 -7.07
N ILE A 292 20.70 -8.30 -7.79
CA ILE A 292 19.85 -7.18 -8.19
C ILE A 292 20.01 -6.97 -9.70
N ILE A 293 18.90 -6.95 -10.44
CA ILE A 293 18.87 -6.69 -11.87
C ILE A 293 17.88 -5.55 -12.14
N VAL A 294 18.30 -4.59 -12.94
CA VAL A 294 17.49 -3.43 -13.34
C VAL A 294 17.36 -3.40 -14.84
N VAL A 295 16.14 -3.24 -15.34
CA VAL A 295 15.86 -2.91 -16.74
C VAL A 295 15.45 -1.44 -16.79
N ASP A 296 16.31 -0.60 -17.34
CA ASP A 296 16.27 0.85 -17.30
C ASP A 296 16.25 1.46 -18.70
N PRO A 297 15.07 1.66 -19.29
CA PRO A 297 14.96 2.20 -20.64
C PRO A 297 15.49 3.63 -20.80
N MET A 298 15.55 4.38 -19.71
CA MET A 298 15.93 5.79 -19.72
C MET A 298 17.35 6.05 -19.21
N GLY A 299 17.99 5.08 -18.55
CA GLY A 299 19.33 5.18 -17.98
C GLY A 299 19.39 6.01 -16.70
N GLU A 300 18.33 5.99 -15.90
CA GLU A 300 18.26 6.72 -14.64
C GLU A 300 18.98 6.02 -13.50
N TYR A 301 19.13 4.68 -13.55
CA TYR A 301 19.73 3.86 -12.50
C TYR A 301 21.25 3.68 -12.66
N ALA A 302 21.79 3.91 -13.85
CA ALA A 302 23.19 3.68 -14.17
C ALA A 302 24.17 4.35 -13.16
N PRO A 303 24.02 5.64 -12.78
CA PRO A 303 24.93 6.30 -11.84
C PRO A 303 24.93 5.62 -10.45
N LEU A 304 23.77 5.19 -9.97
CA LEU A 304 23.68 4.47 -8.68
C LEU A 304 24.36 3.11 -8.77
N VAL A 305 24.12 2.36 -9.86
CA VAL A 305 24.70 1.02 -10.05
C VAL A 305 26.22 1.09 -10.18
N GLU A 306 26.77 2.06 -10.91
CA GLU A 306 28.22 2.31 -10.98
C GLU A 306 28.82 2.63 -9.62
N ARG A 307 28.16 3.49 -8.82
CA ARG A 307 28.61 3.84 -7.46
C ARG A 307 28.62 2.64 -6.51
N LEU A 308 27.74 1.66 -6.73
CA LEU A 308 27.69 0.41 -5.99
C LEU A 308 28.72 -0.63 -6.49
N GLY A 309 29.54 -0.30 -7.47
CA GLY A 309 30.46 -1.23 -8.12
C GLY A 309 29.75 -2.30 -8.97
N GLY A 310 28.52 -2.01 -9.41
CA GLY A 310 27.73 -2.87 -10.27
C GLY A 310 28.14 -2.79 -11.74
N GLN A 311 27.47 -3.59 -12.58
CA GLN A 311 27.70 -3.65 -14.01
C GLN A 311 26.60 -2.93 -14.75
N VAL A 312 26.94 -1.96 -15.60
CA VAL A 312 26.01 -1.30 -16.52
C VAL A 312 26.24 -1.88 -17.91
N ILE A 313 25.18 -2.40 -18.52
CA ILE A 313 25.17 -3.03 -19.83
C ILE A 313 24.28 -2.18 -20.73
N GLU A 314 24.90 -1.47 -21.66
CA GLU A 314 24.17 -0.67 -22.64
C GLU A 314 23.81 -1.54 -23.85
N ILE A 315 22.53 -1.60 -24.19
CA ILE A 315 21.98 -2.25 -25.38
C ILE A 315 21.52 -1.13 -26.32
N ALA A 316 22.31 -0.87 -27.36
CA ALA A 316 22.07 0.18 -28.31
C ALA A 316 22.62 -0.25 -29.70
N PRO A 317 22.17 0.35 -30.80
CA PRO A 317 22.64 -0.01 -32.14
C PRO A 317 24.15 0.02 -32.31
N ASP A 318 24.82 0.97 -31.65
CA ASP A 318 26.28 1.15 -31.73
C ASP A 318 27.03 0.46 -30.55
N SER A 319 26.32 -0.28 -29.71
CA SER A 319 26.92 -0.98 -28.56
C SER A 319 27.58 -2.30 -28.99
N PRO A 320 28.71 -2.69 -28.38
CA PRO A 320 29.30 -4.01 -28.56
C PRO A 320 28.53 -5.14 -27.86
N ASN A 321 27.53 -4.80 -27.04
CA ASN A 321 26.75 -5.77 -26.27
C ASN A 321 25.55 -6.26 -27.09
N HIS A 322 25.40 -7.58 -27.18
CA HIS A 322 24.32 -8.24 -27.90
C HIS A 322 23.59 -9.24 -27.02
N ILE A 323 22.28 -9.29 -27.18
CA ILE A 323 21.38 -10.29 -26.54
C ILE A 323 20.57 -10.92 -27.69
N SER A 324 20.71 -12.24 -27.85
CA SER A 324 19.92 -12.98 -28.84
C SER A 324 18.51 -13.29 -28.29
N PRO A 325 17.44 -12.98 -29.02
CA PRO A 325 16.10 -13.39 -28.67
C PRO A 325 15.91 -14.91 -28.77
N MET A 326 16.83 -15.59 -29.45
CA MET A 326 16.76 -17.03 -29.68
C MET A 326 17.43 -17.86 -28.59
N ASP A 327 18.07 -17.24 -27.60
CA ASP A 327 18.66 -17.99 -26.49
C ASP A 327 17.60 -18.70 -25.67
N VAL A 328 17.82 -19.97 -25.38
CA VAL A 328 16.96 -20.79 -24.53
C VAL A 328 17.77 -21.56 -23.51
N GLN A 329 17.37 -21.54 -22.27
CA GLN A 329 17.93 -22.40 -21.22
C GLN A 329 17.05 -23.63 -21.10
N MET A 330 17.53 -24.77 -21.60
CA MET A 330 16.79 -26.03 -21.62
C MET A 330 16.52 -26.60 -20.22
N ASP A 331 17.19 -26.08 -19.20
CA ASP A 331 17.14 -26.56 -17.83
C ASP A 331 16.55 -25.51 -16.87
N MET A 332 15.34 -24.99 -17.17
CA MET A 332 14.59 -24.13 -16.25
C MET A 332 13.77 -24.97 -15.27
N GLY A 333 14.11 -24.94 -14.00
CA GLY A 333 13.34 -25.61 -12.95
C GLY A 333 11.95 -25.00 -12.78
N GLY A 334 10.90 -25.63 -13.31
CA GLY A 334 9.53 -25.17 -13.10
C GLY A 334 8.53 -25.70 -14.11
N GLY A 335 8.13 -26.91 -14.09
CA GLY A 335 6.88 -27.49 -14.65
C GLY A 335 6.53 -27.28 -16.14
N ASP A 336 6.88 -26.14 -16.71
CA ASP A 336 6.58 -25.80 -18.10
C ASP A 336 7.78 -26.09 -19.02
N SER A 337 7.51 -26.53 -20.24
CA SER A 337 8.58 -26.79 -21.23
C SER A 337 9.29 -25.47 -21.60
N PRO A 338 10.64 -25.39 -21.46
CA PRO A 338 11.40 -24.20 -21.86
C PRO A 338 11.16 -23.76 -23.30
N LEU A 339 10.98 -24.72 -24.20
CA LEU A 339 10.68 -24.45 -25.62
C LEU A 339 9.27 -23.88 -25.82
N SER A 340 8.28 -24.27 -25.00
CA SER A 340 6.95 -23.68 -25.08
C SER A 340 6.96 -22.21 -24.66
N LEU A 341 7.64 -21.88 -23.56
CA LEU A 341 7.81 -20.48 -23.11
C LEU A 341 8.56 -19.66 -24.14
N LYS A 342 9.60 -20.24 -24.78
CA LYS A 342 10.34 -19.57 -25.85
C LYS A 342 9.48 -19.37 -27.10
N ALA A 343 8.61 -20.33 -27.45
CA ALA A 343 7.67 -20.16 -28.56
C ALA A 343 6.67 -19.02 -28.29
N ASP A 344 6.12 -18.94 -27.08
CA ASP A 344 5.22 -17.85 -26.68
C ASP A 344 5.93 -16.51 -26.70
N PHE A 345 7.19 -16.45 -26.24
CA PHE A 345 8.02 -15.26 -26.34
C PHE A 345 8.24 -14.84 -27.82
N LEU A 346 8.62 -15.77 -28.69
CA LEU A 346 8.86 -15.47 -30.11
C LEU A 346 7.57 -15.08 -30.86
N LEU A 347 6.42 -15.64 -30.49
CA LEU A 347 5.12 -15.20 -30.99
C LEU A 347 4.86 -13.73 -30.62
N SER A 348 5.10 -13.34 -29.36
CA SER A 348 4.92 -11.97 -28.89
C SER A 348 5.96 -11.01 -29.52
N LEU A 349 7.19 -11.47 -29.75
CA LEU A 349 8.21 -10.70 -30.47
C LEU A 349 7.80 -10.44 -31.92
N CYS A 350 7.32 -11.47 -32.63
CA CYS A 350 6.82 -11.32 -34.00
C CYS A 350 5.62 -10.36 -34.07
N GLU A 351 4.73 -10.36 -33.08
CA GLU A 351 3.63 -9.39 -33.00
C GLU A 351 4.14 -7.96 -32.91
N LEU A 352 5.16 -7.70 -32.08
CA LEU A 352 5.78 -6.38 -31.98
C LEU A 352 6.46 -5.93 -33.28
N VAL A 353 7.06 -6.86 -34.02
CA VAL A 353 7.78 -6.60 -35.26
C VAL A 353 6.82 -6.39 -36.44
N VAL A 354 5.83 -7.28 -36.61
CA VAL A 354 4.87 -7.23 -37.73
C VAL A 354 3.94 -6.02 -37.56
N GLY A 355 3.60 -5.68 -36.33
CA GLY A 355 2.76 -4.53 -35.99
C GLY A 355 1.31 -4.67 -36.46
N GLY A 356 0.55 -3.61 -36.20
CA GLY A 356 -0.85 -3.51 -36.62
C GLY A 356 -1.81 -3.44 -35.44
N ARG A 357 -3.03 -2.92 -35.70
CA ARG A 357 -4.06 -2.78 -34.66
C ARG A 357 -4.67 -4.13 -34.24
N ASP A 358 -4.66 -5.11 -35.13
CA ASP A 358 -5.38 -6.37 -34.95
C ASP A 358 -4.45 -7.52 -34.50
N GLY A 359 -3.14 -7.23 -34.26
CA GLY A 359 -2.15 -8.23 -33.87
C GLY A 359 -1.92 -9.29 -34.95
N LEU A 360 -1.29 -10.42 -34.56
CA LEU A 360 -1.07 -11.57 -35.44
C LEU A 360 -2.36 -12.37 -35.68
N GLN A 361 -2.63 -12.68 -36.93
CA GLN A 361 -3.75 -13.53 -37.34
C GLN A 361 -3.52 -15.00 -36.92
N PRO A 362 -4.58 -15.82 -36.74
CA PRO A 362 -4.43 -17.22 -36.32
C PRO A 362 -3.52 -18.04 -37.24
N ILE A 363 -3.55 -17.80 -38.55
CA ILE A 363 -2.68 -18.48 -39.53
C ILE A 363 -1.22 -18.09 -39.27
N GLU A 364 -0.95 -16.80 -39.04
CA GLU A 364 0.40 -16.31 -38.75
C GLU A 364 1.00 -16.92 -37.50
N LYS A 365 0.18 -17.03 -36.41
CA LYS A 365 0.59 -17.69 -35.17
C LYS A 365 0.96 -19.14 -35.39
N THR A 366 0.17 -19.87 -36.20
CA THR A 366 0.43 -21.29 -36.53
C THR A 366 1.73 -21.45 -37.35
N VAL A 367 1.96 -20.53 -38.30
CA VAL A 367 3.18 -20.56 -39.14
C VAL A 367 4.41 -20.28 -38.27
N ILE A 368 4.35 -19.26 -37.39
CA ILE A 368 5.47 -18.92 -36.50
C ILE A 368 5.77 -20.10 -35.56
N ASP A 369 4.77 -20.69 -34.89
CA ASP A 369 4.96 -21.83 -33.99
C ASP A 369 5.61 -23.01 -34.72
N ARG A 370 5.16 -23.34 -35.92
CA ARG A 370 5.76 -24.38 -36.76
C ARG A 370 7.22 -24.10 -37.07
N CYS A 371 7.57 -22.89 -37.51
CA CYS A 371 8.94 -22.49 -37.79
C CYS A 371 9.83 -22.54 -36.55
N VAL A 372 9.35 -22.05 -35.43
CA VAL A 372 10.05 -22.10 -34.13
C VAL A 372 10.39 -23.54 -33.77
N ARG A 373 9.43 -24.45 -33.82
CA ARG A 373 9.68 -25.89 -33.55
C ARG A 373 10.72 -26.49 -34.49
N GLN A 374 10.72 -26.09 -35.77
CA GLN A 374 11.65 -26.60 -36.73
C GLN A 374 13.09 -26.09 -36.47
N VAL A 375 13.23 -24.82 -36.15
CA VAL A 375 14.52 -24.20 -35.83
C VAL A 375 15.15 -24.77 -34.56
N TYR A 376 14.35 -25.10 -33.53
CA TYR A 376 14.84 -25.70 -32.29
C TYR A 376 14.85 -27.24 -32.29
N ARG A 377 14.58 -27.90 -33.43
CA ARG A 377 14.42 -29.34 -33.50
C ARG A 377 15.66 -30.11 -33.02
N GLU A 378 16.85 -29.70 -33.40
CA GLU A 378 18.10 -30.36 -33.02
C GLU A 378 18.36 -30.23 -31.51
N MET A 379 18.08 -29.04 -30.94
CA MET A 379 18.18 -28.81 -29.49
C MET A 379 17.14 -29.63 -28.71
N ALA A 380 15.91 -29.74 -29.22
CA ALA A 380 14.84 -30.52 -28.60
C ALA A 380 15.16 -32.03 -28.57
N LEU A 381 15.92 -32.53 -29.55
CA LEU A 381 16.41 -33.88 -29.62
C LEU A 381 17.67 -34.14 -28.77
N GLY A 382 18.21 -33.10 -28.12
CA GLY A 382 19.42 -33.19 -27.28
C GLY A 382 20.69 -33.57 -28.04
N LEU A 383 20.79 -33.20 -29.31
CA LEU A 383 21.99 -33.51 -30.11
C LEU A 383 23.17 -32.64 -29.61
N GLU A 384 24.31 -33.27 -29.35
CA GLU A 384 25.54 -32.56 -28.88
C GLU A 384 26.06 -31.53 -29.90
N THR A 385 25.72 -31.66 -31.18
CA THR A 385 26.08 -30.73 -32.25
C THR A 385 25.12 -29.57 -32.42
N ALA A 386 24.00 -29.56 -31.69
CA ALA A 386 22.99 -28.51 -31.80
C ALA A 386 23.56 -27.14 -31.41
N LYS A 387 23.50 -26.20 -32.34
CA LYS A 387 23.87 -24.80 -32.06
C LYS A 387 22.61 -24.03 -31.66
N THR A 388 22.80 -23.02 -30.80
CA THR A 388 21.74 -22.06 -30.49
C THR A 388 21.40 -21.30 -31.77
N PRO A 389 20.15 -21.33 -32.24
CA PRO A 389 19.77 -20.60 -33.46
C PRO A 389 19.86 -19.08 -33.24
N LEU A 390 19.98 -18.35 -34.37
CA LEU A 390 19.86 -16.90 -34.41
C LEU A 390 18.52 -16.48 -35.01
N LEU A 391 18.19 -15.20 -34.91
CA LEU A 391 16.98 -14.66 -35.51
C LEU A 391 16.96 -14.86 -37.03
N GLN A 392 18.14 -14.88 -37.69
CA GLN A 392 18.34 -15.25 -39.07
C GLN A 392 17.80 -16.64 -39.42
N ASP A 393 17.99 -17.64 -38.54
CA ASP A 393 17.53 -19.00 -38.82
C ASP A 393 16.00 -19.07 -38.84
N LEU A 394 15.32 -18.31 -37.97
CA LEU A 394 13.86 -18.18 -38.00
C LEU A 394 13.38 -17.45 -39.26
N TYR A 395 14.07 -16.38 -39.67
CA TYR A 395 13.78 -15.65 -40.89
C TYR A 395 13.89 -16.56 -42.14
N GLU A 396 14.96 -17.33 -42.24
CA GLU A 396 15.18 -18.27 -43.38
C GLU A 396 14.14 -19.39 -43.39
N GLU A 397 13.77 -19.91 -42.21
CA GLU A 397 12.73 -20.95 -42.10
C GLU A 397 11.35 -20.43 -42.50
N LEU A 398 11.03 -19.17 -42.18
CA LEU A 398 9.80 -18.50 -42.63
C LEU A 398 9.77 -18.33 -44.14
N LEU A 399 10.89 -18.00 -44.78
CA LEU A 399 11.00 -17.90 -46.24
C LEU A 399 10.79 -19.23 -46.99
N ARG A 400 11.05 -20.38 -46.32
CA ARG A 400 10.85 -21.72 -46.90
C ARG A 400 9.38 -22.17 -46.86
N GLN A 401 8.53 -21.47 -46.07
CA GLN A 401 7.13 -21.82 -45.97
C GLN A 401 6.34 -21.38 -47.21
N PRO A 402 5.35 -22.16 -47.67
CA PRO A 402 4.57 -21.86 -48.87
C PRO A 402 3.53 -20.75 -48.65
N GLU A 403 3.13 -20.46 -47.42
CA GLU A 403 2.06 -19.52 -47.09
C GLU A 403 2.48 -18.07 -47.34
N PRO A 404 1.62 -17.22 -47.92
CA PRO A 404 1.90 -15.78 -48.11
C PRO A 404 2.07 -15.03 -46.80
N GLU A 405 1.42 -15.48 -45.72
CA GLU A 405 1.54 -14.94 -44.36
C GLU A 405 2.95 -15.12 -43.80
N ALA A 406 3.61 -16.25 -44.09
CA ALA A 406 4.98 -16.50 -43.69
C ALA A 406 5.93 -15.49 -44.35
N LYS A 407 5.71 -15.20 -45.65
CA LYS A 407 6.50 -14.23 -46.38
C LYS A 407 6.33 -12.80 -45.87
N ARG A 408 5.10 -12.44 -45.44
CA ARG A 408 4.80 -11.15 -44.80
C ARG A 408 5.60 -11.00 -43.48
N ILE A 409 5.59 -12.04 -42.66
CA ILE A 409 6.33 -12.04 -41.37
C ILE A 409 7.83 -11.97 -41.64
N ALA A 410 8.35 -12.77 -42.57
CA ALA A 410 9.75 -12.74 -42.95
C ALA A 410 10.18 -11.35 -43.44
N THR A 411 9.39 -10.69 -44.32
CA THR A 411 9.67 -9.32 -44.75
C THR A 411 9.72 -8.33 -43.60
N ALA A 412 8.87 -8.46 -42.60
CA ALA A 412 8.91 -7.61 -41.40
C ALA A 412 10.15 -7.88 -40.52
N LEU A 413 10.59 -9.13 -40.43
CA LEU A 413 11.81 -9.53 -39.71
C LEU A 413 13.10 -9.16 -40.43
N GLU A 414 13.08 -8.99 -41.75
CA GLU A 414 14.25 -8.69 -42.56
C GLU A 414 15.03 -7.47 -42.03
N LEU A 415 14.31 -6.43 -41.59
CA LEU A 415 14.90 -5.24 -41.00
C LEU A 415 15.81 -5.54 -39.79
N TYR A 416 15.44 -6.56 -39.01
CA TYR A 416 16.13 -6.97 -37.76
C TYR A 416 17.14 -8.10 -37.96
N CYS A 417 17.13 -8.76 -39.10
CA CYS A 417 18.05 -9.85 -39.43
C CYS A 417 19.21 -9.36 -40.32
N THR A 418 18.88 -8.83 -41.51
CA THR A 418 19.85 -8.40 -42.54
C THR A 418 19.84 -6.88 -42.76
N GLY A 419 18.84 -6.20 -42.24
CA GLY A 419 18.65 -4.75 -42.35
C GLY A 419 19.47 -3.94 -41.35
N SER A 420 19.18 -2.64 -41.28
CA SER A 420 19.89 -1.67 -40.43
C SER A 420 19.69 -1.82 -38.93
N LEU A 421 18.74 -2.64 -38.47
CA LEU A 421 18.42 -2.86 -37.07
C LEU A 421 18.79 -4.28 -36.61
N ASN A 422 19.88 -4.83 -37.12
CA ASN A 422 20.30 -6.22 -36.83
C ASN A 422 20.93 -6.45 -35.45
N LEU A 423 20.78 -5.51 -34.53
CA LEU A 423 21.31 -5.54 -33.17
C LEU A 423 21.06 -6.89 -32.44
N PHE A 424 19.92 -7.53 -32.70
CA PHE A 424 19.49 -8.76 -32.04
C PHE A 424 19.78 -10.04 -32.85
N ASN A 425 20.45 -9.92 -34.00
CA ASN A 425 20.84 -11.05 -34.82
C ASN A 425 22.31 -11.46 -34.61
N HIS A 426 22.75 -11.41 -33.37
CA HIS A 426 24.10 -11.82 -32.94
C HIS A 426 24.02 -12.77 -31.76
N PRO A 427 25.01 -13.68 -31.61
CA PRO A 427 25.09 -14.47 -30.38
C PRO A 427 25.21 -13.57 -29.14
N THR A 428 24.57 -13.96 -28.06
CA THR A 428 24.69 -13.24 -26.81
C THR A 428 26.12 -13.26 -26.30
N ASN A 429 26.65 -12.08 -26.02
CA ASN A 429 27.99 -11.87 -25.48
C ASN A 429 27.97 -11.21 -24.09
N VAL A 430 26.77 -11.02 -23.51
CA VAL A 430 26.59 -10.39 -22.21
C VAL A 430 26.68 -11.44 -21.11
N ASN A 431 27.51 -11.16 -20.09
CA ASN A 431 27.66 -11.97 -18.89
C ASN A 431 27.20 -11.22 -17.66
N LEU A 432 26.43 -11.87 -16.79
CA LEU A 432 25.98 -11.30 -15.51
C LEU A 432 26.96 -11.66 -14.38
N ASN A 433 28.12 -11.03 -14.38
CA ASN A 433 29.18 -11.33 -13.40
C ASN A 433 29.03 -10.55 -12.09
N SER A 434 28.36 -9.39 -12.10
CA SER A 434 28.17 -8.54 -10.95
C SER A 434 26.93 -8.93 -10.14
N ARG A 435 26.99 -8.61 -8.84
CA ARG A 435 25.82 -8.72 -7.95
C ARG A 435 24.69 -7.76 -8.35
N VAL A 436 25.04 -6.58 -8.85
CA VAL A 436 24.11 -5.56 -9.32
C VAL A 436 24.35 -5.34 -10.80
N VAL A 437 23.31 -5.51 -11.62
CA VAL A 437 23.39 -5.34 -13.08
C VAL A 437 22.27 -4.41 -13.52
N CYS A 438 22.59 -3.45 -14.38
CA CYS A 438 21.63 -2.53 -14.99
C CYS A 438 21.71 -2.62 -16.51
N PHE A 439 20.59 -2.94 -17.15
CA PHE A 439 20.44 -2.87 -18.60
C PHE A 439 19.91 -1.51 -19.00
N VAL A 440 20.68 -0.76 -19.76
CA VAL A 440 20.33 0.58 -20.25
C VAL A 440 19.96 0.50 -21.73
N LEU A 441 18.77 1.02 -22.09
CA LEU A 441 18.21 0.93 -23.45
C LEU A 441 18.10 2.32 -24.09
N LYS A 442 19.19 3.08 -24.09
CA LYS A 442 19.27 4.43 -24.65
C LYS A 442 19.58 4.44 -26.15
N GLY A 443 19.40 5.59 -26.79
CA GLY A 443 19.82 5.80 -28.19
C GLY A 443 18.93 5.13 -29.24
N MET A 444 17.73 4.65 -28.87
CA MET A 444 16.81 3.96 -29.76
C MET A 444 15.49 4.72 -29.93
N GLY A 445 14.91 4.63 -31.12
CA GLY A 445 13.52 5.05 -31.36
C GLY A 445 12.52 4.20 -30.55
N GLU A 446 11.30 4.71 -30.37
CA GLU A 446 10.28 4.10 -29.50
C GLU A 446 9.99 2.63 -29.85
N ASN A 447 9.87 2.31 -31.17
CA ASN A 447 9.56 0.95 -31.58
C ASN A 447 10.71 -0.03 -31.30
N LEU A 448 11.96 0.36 -31.57
CA LEU A 448 13.13 -0.48 -31.30
C LEU A 448 13.29 -0.68 -29.76
N ARG A 449 13.01 0.35 -28.98
CA ARG A 449 13.06 0.29 -27.52
C ARG A 449 12.07 -0.73 -26.96
N LYS A 450 10.85 -0.82 -27.49
CA LYS A 450 9.87 -1.86 -27.08
C LYS A 450 10.42 -3.26 -27.30
N ILE A 451 10.98 -3.50 -28.48
CA ILE A 451 11.57 -4.78 -28.85
C ILE A 451 12.77 -5.09 -27.95
N ALA A 452 13.64 -4.12 -27.73
CA ALA A 452 14.79 -4.25 -26.85
C ALA A 452 14.39 -4.57 -25.40
N MET A 453 13.38 -3.88 -24.87
CA MET A 453 12.82 -4.19 -23.54
C MET A 453 12.28 -5.61 -23.48
N HIS A 454 11.54 -6.04 -24.47
CA HIS A 454 10.95 -7.38 -24.50
C HIS A 454 12.03 -8.47 -24.51
N ILE A 455 13.06 -8.33 -25.35
CA ILE A 455 14.19 -9.26 -25.45
C ILE A 455 15.02 -9.26 -24.14
N THR A 456 15.32 -8.07 -23.59
CA THR A 456 16.07 -7.94 -22.34
C THR A 456 15.32 -8.59 -21.18
N ASN A 457 14.00 -8.43 -21.12
CA ASN A 457 13.19 -9.04 -20.05
C ASN A 457 13.15 -10.58 -20.13
N ASP A 458 13.10 -11.15 -21.33
CA ASP A 458 13.23 -12.61 -21.51
C ASP A 458 14.60 -13.11 -21.05
N PHE A 459 15.67 -12.40 -21.40
CA PHE A 459 17.03 -12.70 -20.94
C PHE A 459 17.16 -12.62 -19.40
N VAL A 460 16.60 -11.56 -18.79
CA VAL A 460 16.57 -11.40 -17.33
C VAL A 460 15.80 -12.54 -16.66
N THR A 461 14.67 -12.94 -17.24
CA THR A 461 13.86 -14.05 -16.73
C THR A 461 14.64 -15.36 -16.74
N SER A 462 15.39 -15.63 -17.79
CA SER A 462 16.30 -16.78 -17.90
C SER A 462 17.41 -16.73 -16.85
N ALA A 463 17.99 -15.55 -16.59
CA ALA A 463 19.00 -15.34 -15.57
C ALA A 463 18.47 -15.56 -14.15
N VAL A 464 17.24 -15.13 -13.86
CA VAL A 464 16.55 -15.42 -12.59
C VAL A 464 16.40 -16.92 -12.36
N GLY A 465 15.99 -17.66 -13.39
CA GLY A 465 15.89 -19.13 -13.33
C GLY A 465 17.23 -19.79 -12.96
N THR A 466 18.32 -19.31 -13.53
CA THR A 466 19.69 -19.78 -13.20
C THR A 466 20.08 -19.44 -11.77
N ASN A 467 19.83 -18.21 -11.32
CA ASN A 467 20.10 -17.81 -9.94
C ASN A 467 19.31 -18.65 -8.94
N PHE A 468 18.05 -18.91 -9.22
CA PHE A 468 17.18 -19.74 -8.37
C PHE A 468 17.73 -21.17 -8.17
N LYS A 469 18.22 -21.82 -9.22
CA LYS A 469 18.88 -23.13 -9.13
C LYS A 469 20.12 -23.09 -8.24
N ASN A 470 20.84 -21.98 -8.26
CA ASN A 470 22.01 -21.78 -7.42
C ASN A 470 21.65 -21.35 -5.99
N GLY A 471 20.35 -21.34 -5.62
CA GLY A 471 19.87 -20.96 -4.31
C GLY A 471 19.96 -19.46 -4.02
N VAL A 472 20.08 -18.61 -5.05
CA VAL A 472 20.24 -17.16 -4.95
C VAL A 472 18.94 -16.47 -5.34
N ALA A 473 18.38 -15.67 -4.44
CA ALA A 473 17.23 -14.84 -4.74
C ALA A 473 17.65 -13.62 -5.58
N THR A 474 16.75 -13.16 -6.44
CA THR A 474 17.01 -12.03 -7.35
C THR A 474 15.93 -10.96 -7.21
N TRP A 475 16.36 -9.70 -7.01
CA TRP A 475 15.50 -8.53 -7.04
C TRP A 475 15.55 -7.94 -8.44
N CYS A 476 14.38 -7.81 -9.08
CA CYS A 476 14.30 -7.29 -10.45
C CYS A 476 13.46 -6.01 -10.47
N TYR A 477 14.00 -4.95 -11.06
CA TYR A 477 13.30 -3.68 -11.26
C TYR A 477 13.08 -3.45 -12.74
N PHE A 478 11.82 -3.34 -13.16
CA PHE A 478 11.41 -3.09 -14.55
C PHE A 478 10.81 -1.69 -14.63
N ASP A 479 11.59 -0.71 -15.10
CA ASP A 479 11.09 0.65 -15.26
C ASP A 479 10.31 0.81 -16.56
N GLU A 480 9.39 1.78 -16.60
CA GLU A 480 8.48 2.06 -17.72
C GLU A 480 7.70 0.81 -18.21
N PHE A 481 7.33 -0.06 -17.26
CA PHE A 481 6.71 -1.37 -17.51
C PHE A 481 5.46 -1.31 -18.40
N HIS A 482 4.69 -0.20 -18.34
CA HIS A 482 3.49 0.01 -19.16
C HIS A 482 3.72 -0.10 -20.67
N ILE A 483 4.96 0.15 -21.14
CA ILE A 483 5.32 0.05 -22.57
C ILE A 483 5.04 -1.36 -23.10
N LEU A 484 5.27 -2.38 -22.27
CA LEU A 484 5.13 -3.80 -22.63
C LEU A 484 3.69 -4.31 -22.55
N LEU A 485 2.80 -3.55 -21.93
CA LEU A 485 1.41 -3.95 -21.70
C LEU A 485 0.43 -3.43 -22.75
N ARG A 486 0.91 -2.62 -23.70
CA ARG A 486 0.08 -2.05 -24.79
C ARG A 486 -0.32 -3.07 -25.85
N ASP A 487 0.51 -4.08 -26.06
CA ASP A 487 0.32 -5.09 -27.10
C ASP A 487 -0.20 -6.41 -26.44
N PRO A 488 -1.34 -6.98 -26.88
CA PRO A 488 -2.04 -8.07 -26.18
C PRO A 488 -1.20 -9.34 -25.94
N LEU A 489 -0.44 -9.81 -26.93
CA LEU A 489 0.39 -11.01 -26.75
C LEU A 489 1.56 -10.74 -25.80
N THR A 490 2.18 -9.56 -25.91
CA THR A 490 3.24 -9.14 -24.98
C THR A 490 2.73 -9.05 -23.56
N ALA A 491 1.54 -8.46 -23.36
CA ALA A 491 0.90 -8.40 -22.05
C ALA A 491 0.60 -9.79 -21.48
N SER A 492 0.05 -10.70 -22.30
CA SER A 492 -0.23 -12.08 -21.91
C SER A 492 1.05 -12.85 -21.54
N TYR A 493 2.12 -12.68 -22.32
CA TYR A 493 3.43 -13.25 -22.01
C TYR A 493 3.94 -12.75 -20.64
N PHE A 494 3.83 -11.44 -20.37
CA PHE A 494 4.26 -10.87 -19.10
C PHE A 494 3.45 -11.36 -17.89
N VAL A 495 2.16 -11.59 -18.03
CA VAL A 495 1.36 -12.22 -16.96
C VAL A 495 1.91 -13.60 -16.61
N THR A 496 2.30 -14.38 -17.61
CA THR A 496 2.90 -15.70 -17.42
C THR A 496 4.26 -15.59 -16.72
N VAL A 497 5.12 -14.71 -17.20
CA VAL A 497 6.44 -14.42 -16.60
C VAL A 497 6.30 -13.93 -15.16
N TRP A 498 5.36 -13.02 -14.89
CA TRP A 498 5.11 -12.47 -13.56
C TRP A 498 4.75 -13.54 -12.52
N LYS A 499 3.94 -14.53 -12.94
CA LYS A 499 3.60 -15.70 -12.12
C LYS A 499 4.79 -16.66 -11.94
N MET A 500 5.60 -16.82 -12.98
CA MET A 500 6.79 -17.68 -12.96
C MET A 500 7.89 -17.12 -12.06
N LEU A 501 8.20 -15.84 -12.16
CA LEU A 501 9.21 -15.14 -11.35
C LEU A 501 8.96 -15.35 -9.85
N ARG A 502 7.70 -15.28 -9.41
CA ARG A 502 7.31 -15.57 -8.03
C ARG A 502 7.75 -16.98 -7.58
N LYS A 503 7.57 -18.01 -8.43
CA LYS A 503 7.93 -19.40 -8.11
C LYS A 503 9.45 -19.62 -8.08
N GLN A 504 10.20 -18.74 -8.72
CA GLN A 504 11.67 -18.79 -8.83
C GLN A 504 12.39 -17.92 -7.79
N GLY A 505 11.73 -17.59 -6.67
CA GLY A 505 12.36 -16.80 -5.60
C GLY A 505 12.78 -15.38 -6.02
N CYS A 506 12.19 -14.88 -7.09
CA CYS A 506 12.38 -13.50 -7.54
C CYS A 506 11.48 -12.54 -6.75
N VAL A 507 11.98 -11.34 -6.51
CA VAL A 507 11.25 -10.18 -5.98
C VAL A 507 11.14 -9.13 -7.08
N PRO A 508 10.22 -9.29 -8.04
CA PRO A 508 10.09 -8.35 -9.14
C PRO A 508 9.35 -7.09 -8.70
N SER A 509 9.75 -5.96 -9.26
CA SER A 509 9.14 -4.65 -9.08
C SER A 509 8.90 -4.01 -10.43
N ALA A 510 7.65 -3.74 -10.77
CA ALA A 510 7.30 -3.01 -11.99
C ALA A 510 6.98 -1.56 -11.65
N LEU A 511 7.58 -0.64 -12.38
CA LEU A 511 7.40 0.79 -12.20
C LEU A 511 6.66 1.38 -13.40
N THR A 512 5.63 2.19 -13.13
CA THR A 512 4.92 2.89 -14.21
C THR A 512 4.34 4.22 -13.73
N GLN A 513 4.35 5.19 -14.62
CA GLN A 513 3.69 6.48 -14.43
C GLN A 513 2.32 6.56 -15.12
N ASN A 514 2.02 5.64 -16.01
CA ASN A 514 0.78 5.64 -16.78
C ASN A 514 -0.17 4.54 -16.28
N VAL A 515 -0.97 4.91 -15.29
CA VAL A 515 -1.95 4.02 -14.67
C VAL A 515 -3.10 3.70 -15.64
N LYS A 516 -3.47 4.63 -16.50
CA LYS A 516 -4.52 4.41 -17.52
C LYS A 516 -4.17 3.29 -18.47
N ASP A 517 -2.96 3.30 -19.02
CA ASP A 517 -2.50 2.25 -19.93
C ASP A 517 -2.40 0.91 -19.18
N LEU A 518 -1.98 0.97 -17.92
CA LEU A 518 -1.98 -0.19 -17.03
C LEU A 518 -3.38 -0.80 -16.88
N LEU A 519 -4.40 -0.01 -16.59
CA LEU A 519 -5.76 -0.47 -16.29
C LEU A 519 -6.63 -0.72 -17.54
N ALA A 520 -6.15 -0.38 -18.73
CA ALA A 520 -6.88 -0.58 -19.99
C ALA A 520 -6.84 -2.05 -20.47
N SER A 521 -5.87 -2.84 -20.00
CA SER A 521 -5.70 -4.25 -20.39
C SER A 521 -6.35 -5.17 -19.35
N ARG A 522 -7.11 -6.17 -19.82
CA ARG A 522 -7.73 -7.20 -18.98
C ARG A 522 -6.69 -8.08 -18.28
N GLU A 523 -5.51 -8.23 -18.89
CA GLU A 523 -4.39 -8.99 -18.36
C GLU A 523 -3.81 -8.36 -17.10
N ILE A 524 -4.02 -7.07 -16.88
CA ILE A 524 -3.51 -6.33 -15.72
C ILE A 524 -4.24 -6.66 -14.42
N GLU A 525 -5.53 -6.97 -14.49
CA GLU A 525 -6.23 -7.49 -13.31
C GLU A 525 -5.47 -8.69 -12.74
N ASN A 526 -4.97 -9.58 -13.63
CA ASN A 526 -4.14 -10.71 -13.22
C ASN A 526 -2.79 -10.31 -12.59
N ILE A 527 -2.17 -9.21 -13.01
CA ILE A 527 -0.92 -8.71 -12.41
C ILE A 527 -1.21 -8.13 -11.03
N LEU A 528 -2.26 -7.33 -10.89
CA LEU A 528 -2.71 -6.75 -9.62
C LEU A 528 -3.06 -7.85 -8.61
N ASP A 529 -3.84 -8.85 -9.01
CA ASP A 529 -4.25 -9.99 -8.16
C ASP A 529 -3.06 -10.84 -7.68
N ASN A 530 -1.94 -10.81 -8.41
CA ASN A 530 -0.72 -11.51 -8.05
C ASN A 530 0.36 -10.59 -7.44
N THR A 531 -0.03 -9.41 -6.96
CA THR A 531 0.87 -8.41 -6.38
C THR A 531 0.42 -8.08 -4.96
N ASP A 532 1.21 -8.51 -3.97
CA ASP A 532 0.93 -8.25 -2.56
C ASP A 532 1.68 -7.01 -2.03
N PHE A 533 2.58 -6.42 -2.82
CA PHE A 533 3.31 -5.21 -2.46
C PHE A 533 3.04 -4.08 -3.45
N MET A 534 2.64 -2.91 -2.96
CA MET A 534 2.41 -1.76 -3.83
C MET A 534 2.78 -0.46 -3.13
N ILE A 535 3.44 0.43 -3.86
CA ILE A 535 3.67 1.81 -3.46
C ILE A 535 2.87 2.71 -4.40
N LEU A 536 1.86 3.36 -3.87
CA LEU A 536 1.08 4.38 -4.55
C LEU A 536 1.55 5.76 -4.11
N LEU A 537 2.17 6.48 -5.00
CA LEU A 537 2.55 7.89 -4.83
C LEU A 537 1.49 8.81 -5.46
N SER A 538 1.76 10.10 -5.52
CA SER A 538 0.83 11.09 -6.11
C SER A 538 0.33 10.67 -7.50
N GLN A 539 -0.99 10.74 -7.71
CA GLN A 539 -1.66 10.32 -8.93
C GLN A 539 -2.33 11.49 -9.65
N ALA A 540 -2.42 11.40 -10.97
CA ALA A 540 -3.19 12.35 -11.77
C ALA A 540 -4.68 12.29 -11.40
N GLN A 541 -5.40 13.41 -11.49
CA GLN A 541 -6.80 13.50 -11.08
C GLN A 541 -7.71 12.53 -11.85
N SER A 542 -7.42 12.28 -13.13
CA SER A 542 -8.18 11.35 -13.98
C SER A 542 -8.07 9.89 -13.56
N ASP A 543 -6.96 9.52 -12.90
CA ASP A 543 -6.62 8.11 -12.66
C ASP A 543 -7.09 7.63 -11.28
N ARG A 544 -7.36 8.57 -10.36
CA ARG A 544 -7.70 8.30 -8.96
C ARG A 544 -8.97 7.48 -8.79
N ALA A 545 -10.04 7.87 -9.48
CA ALA A 545 -11.33 7.18 -9.36
C ALA A 545 -11.26 5.74 -9.88
N ILE A 546 -10.49 5.53 -10.96
CA ILE A 546 -10.30 4.21 -11.56
C ILE A 546 -9.46 3.33 -10.61
N LEU A 547 -8.36 3.87 -10.09
CA LEU A 547 -7.51 3.20 -9.10
C LEU A 547 -8.28 2.86 -7.82
N ALA A 548 -9.03 3.81 -7.27
CA ALA A 548 -9.81 3.60 -6.06
C ALA A 548 -10.78 2.42 -6.21
N LYS A 549 -11.45 2.33 -7.34
CA LYS A 549 -12.36 1.24 -7.65
C LYS A 549 -11.64 -0.10 -7.84
N GLN A 550 -10.51 -0.12 -8.56
CA GLN A 550 -9.79 -1.34 -8.90
C GLN A 550 -9.05 -1.93 -7.69
N ILE A 551 -8.46 -1.07 -6.86
CA ILE A 551 -7.65 -1.50 -5.70
C ILE A 551 -8.48 -1.56 -4.42
N GLY A 552 -9.70 -1.02 -4.43
CA GLY A 552 -10.61 -1.04 -3.28
C GLY A 552 -10.20 -0.09 -2.15
N ILE A 553 -9.61 1.06 -2.48
CA ILE A 553 -9.22 2.08 -1.47
C ILE A 553 -10.38 3.03 -1.17
N SER A 554 -10.51 3.41 0.09
CA SER A 554 -11.53 4.36 0.55
C SER A 554 -11.22 5.80 0.11
N GLU A 555 -12.25 6.68 0.13
CA GLU A 555 -12.06 8.10 -0.16
C GLU A 555 -11.04 8.76 0.76
N HIS A 556 -10.98 8.35 2.02
CA HIS A 556 -10.00 8.83 2.97
C HIS A 556 -8.58 8.40 2.57
N GLN A 557 -8.37 7.13 2.23
CA GLN A 557 -7.07 6.65 1.72
C GLN A 557 -6.69 7.35 0.42
N LEU A 558 -7.67 7.66 -0.45
CA LEU A 558 -7.44 8.39 -1.69
C LEU A 558 -6.82 9.78 -1.45
N SER A 559 -7.11 10.44 -0.31
CA SER A 559 -6.56 11.75 0.04
C SER A 559 -5.02 11.73 0.13
N TYR A 560 -4.41 10.63 0.57
CA TYR A 560 -2.96 10.48 0.70
C TYR A 560 -2.21 10.39 -0.64
N ILE A 561 -2.92 10.17 -1.74
CA ILE A 561 -2.34 10.13 -3.10
C ILE A 561 -2.87 11.25 -4.00
N THR A 562 -3.70 12.15 -3.45
CA THR A 562 -4.38 13.19 -4.23
C THR A 562 -3.57 14.48 -4.35
N GLN A 563 -2.95 14.92 -3.27
CA GLN A 563 -2.16 16.16 -3.19
C GLN A 563 -0.87 15.92 -2.40
N SER A 564 -0.36 14.69 -2.44
CA SER A 564 0.84 14.31 -1.73
C SER A 564 2.08 14.92 -2.37
N ASN A 565 3.03 15.28 -1.53
CA ASN A 565 4.36 15.69 -1.98
C ASN A 565 5.16 14.49 -2.51
N SER A 566 6.30 14.76 -3.14
CA SER A 566 7.23 13.69 -3.54
C SER A 566 7.69 12.89 -2.31
N GLY A 567 7.59 11.56 -2.39
CA GLY A 567 7.93 10.66 -1.29
C GLY A 567 6.80 10.44 -0.27
N GLU A 568 5.59 10.89 -0.54
CA GLU A 568 4.41 10.64 0.29
C GLU A 568 3.38 9.81 -0.48
N GLY A 569 2.68 8.90 0.19
CA GLY A 569 1.70 8.04 -0.48
C GLY A 569 1.13 6.94 0.38
N LEU A 570 0.69 5.86 -0.26
CA LEU A 570 0.17 4.64 0.38
C LEU A 570 1.08 3.45 0.08
N LEU A 571 1.42 2.72 1.12
CA LEU A 571 2.11 1.43 1.06
C LEU A 571 1.09 0.31 1.29
N PHE A 572 1.07 -0.67 0.39
CA PHE A 572 0.33 -1.92 0.54
C PHE A 572 1.30 -3.05 0.80
N TYR A 573 1.02 -3.84 1.82
CA TYR A 573 1.76 -5.03 2.19
C TYR A 573 0.78 -6.15 2.56
N GLY A 574 0.46 -7.02 1.61
CA GLY A 574 -0.63 -7.98 1.73
C GLY A 574 -1.97 -7.27 1.99
N SER A 575 -2.59 -7.58 3.13
CA SER A 575 -3.85 -6.94 3.56
C SER A 575 -3.67 -5.62 4.32
N VAL A 576 -2.43 -5.18 4.53
CA VAL A 576 -2.10 -3.98 5.30
C VAL A 576 -1.90 -2.79 4.37
N THR A 577 -2.63 -1.70 4.58
CA THR A 577 -2.47 -0.43 3.87
C THR A 577 -2.06 0.65 4.85
N ILE A 578 -0.94 1.34 4.59
CA ILE A 578 -0.37 2.35 5.49
C ILE A 578 -0.05 3.61 4.69
N PRO A 579 -0.54 4.79 5.10
CA PRO A 579 -0.02 6.05 4.59
C PRO A 579 1.41 6.27 5.09
N PHE A 580 2.31 6.63 4.18
CA PHE A 580 3.72 6.78 4.51
C PHE A 580 4.30 8.10 4.02
N VAL A 581 5.36 8.52 4.71
CA VAL A 581 6.20 9.67 4.36
C VAL A 581 7.65 9.19 4.36
N ASP A 582 8.33 9.38 3.24
CA ASP A 582 9.75 9.10 3.09
C ASP A 582 10.51 10.38 2.70
N ARG A 583 11.05 11.06 3.70
CA ARG A 583 11.89 12.26 3.53
C ARG A 583 13.35 11.87 3.69
N PHE A 584 14.05 11.85 2.56
CA PHE A 584 15.49 11.57 2.56
C PHE A 584 16.28 12.86 2.72
N PRO A 585 17.30 12.92 3.61
CA PRO A 585 18.15 14.10 3.74
C PRO A 585 18.93 14.35 2.45
N ARG A 586 19.12 15.63 2.10
CA ARG A 586 19.92 16.04 0.94
C ARG A 586 21.40 15.73 1.19
N GLY A 587 22.11 15.34 0.16
CA GLY A 587 23.52 14.95 0.19
C GLY A 587 23.88 14.04 -0.96
N GLU A 588 25.11 13.56 -1.02
CA GLU A 588 25.67 12.73 -2.12
C GLU A 588 24.76 11.52 -2.46
N ILE A 589 24.22 10.84 -1.46
CA ILE A 589 23.32 9.70 -1.69
C ILE A 589 21.99 10.18 -2.29
N TYR A 590 21.44 11.30 -1.82
CA TYR A 590 20.22 11.88 -2.39
C TYR A 590 20.39 12.17 -3.88
N ASP A 591 21.54 12.71 -4.28
CA ASP A 591 21.84 13.07 -5.67
C ASP A 591 21.92 11.83 -6.58
N LEU A 592 22.36 10.69 -6.05
CA LEU A 592 22.32 9.40 -6.77
C LEU A 592 20.91 8.83 -6.90
N LEU A 593 20.04 9.11 -5.93
CA LEU A 593 18.66 8.62 -5.92
C LEU A 593 17.71 9.49 -6.74
N THR A 594 17.95 10.83 -6.81
CA THR A 594 17.07 11.75 -7.53
C THR A 594 17.19 11.61 -9.04
N THR A 595 16.09 11.91 -9.74
CA THR A 595 16.03 12.02 -11.21
C THR A 595 15.74 13.45 -11.66
N LYS A 596 15.67 14.41 -10.71
CA LYS A 596 15.42 15.82 -11.02
C LYS A 596 16.70 16.51 -11.48
N PRO A 597 16.73 17.14 -12.67
CA PRO A 597 17.93 17.81 -13.18
C PRO A 597 18.41 18.98 -12.29
N GLU A 598 17.48 19.66 -11.65
CA GLU A 598 17.76 20.81 -10.76
C GLU A 598 18.51 20.40 -9.49
N ASP A 599 18.17 19.22 -8.95
CA ASP A 599 18.82 18.69 -7.75
C ASP A 599 20.21 18.13 -8.08
N ALA A 600 20.41 17.54 -9.26
CA ALA A 600 21.70 17.02 -9.73
C ALA A 600 22.71 18.13 -10.11
N ALA A 601 22.24 19.31 -10.49
CA ALA A 601 23.09 20.45 -10.83
C ALA A 601 23.66 21.16 -9.59
N ASN A 602 22.94 21.15 -8.48
CA ASN A 602 23.35 21.80 -7.21
C ASN A 602 24.46 21.02 -6.49
N GLY A 603 24.58 19.70 -6.70
CA GLY A 603 25.68 18.89 -6.16
C GLY A 603 27.05 19.18 -6.79
N LYS A 604 27.07 19.66 -8.05
CA LYS A 604 28.32 20.02 -8.76
C LYS A 604 28.86 21.41 -8.44
N GLN A 605 28.11 22.24 -7.70
CA GLN A 605 28.55 23.57 -7.26
C GLN A 605 29.05 23.60 -5.82
N ALA A 606 29.00 22.47 -5.10
CA ALA A 606 29.43 22.35 -3.71
C ALA A 606 30.80 21.63 -3.55
N GLU A 607 31.46 21.24 -4.64
CA GLU A 607 32.88 20.92 -4.73
C GLU A 607 33.64 22.17 -5.25
#